data_64a11eb102d520c2d64091300605e019
#
_entry.id   64a11eb102d520c2d64091300605e019
#
_cell.length_a   1.000
_cell.length_b   1.000
_cell.length_c   1.000
_cell.angle_alpha   90.00
_cell.angle_beta   90.00
_cell.angle_gamma   90.00
#
_symmetry.space_group_name_H-M   'P 1'
#
loop_
_entity.id
_entity.type
_entity.pdbx_description
1 polymer ?
#
loop_
_entity_poly.entity_id
_entity_poly.type
_entity_poly.pdbx_seq_one_letter_code
_entity_poly.pdbx_strand_id
1 'polypeptide(L)'
;MKSFLATPENCDVIALQYQDLEVKMKNLDQISDSLDSYSEVSSIQKWMLVVAIVIVLVLLIIIFYIYKVYRKKLQKQKAAARGFIENKEGWAAELNHLDESDRYFMDRFKKKILANMGNADMKMDDLGAEMQLSKVQLYRKVKAMTGKTPVELLKEMRLQRAYTLLMQTDKTVAEVSAEVGFALPGYFSSCFKKQYGVLPTDLRHKPV
;
A
#
# COMPACT_ATOMS: atom_id res chain seq x y z
N MET A 1 -77.99 -65.35 -17.49
CA MET A 1 -76.66 -65.47 -17.02
C MET A 1 -75.79 -66.02 -18.18
N LYS A 2 -75.10 -65.19 -18.92
CA LYS A 2 -74.17 -65.68 -19.96
C LYS A 2 -72.78 -65.73 -19.35
N SER A 3 -72.32 -66.98 -19.15
CA SER A 3 -71.00 -67.26 -18.75
C SER A 3 -70.01 -66.81 -19.83
N PHE A 4 -69.19 -65.84 -19.54
CA PHE A 4 -68.09 -65.38 -20.41
C PHE A 4 -67.00 -66.46 -20.30
N LEU A 5 -67.09 -67.47 -21.22
CA LEU A 5 -66.04 -68.47 -21.38
C LEU A 5 -64.78 -67.82 -21.95
N ALA A 6 -63.73 -67.81 -21.16
CA ALA A 6 -62.42 -67.39 -21.65
C ALA A 6 -61.99 -68.35 -22.73
N THR A 7 -61.90 -67.91 -23.97
CA THR A 7 -61.31 -68.67 -25.06
C THR A 7 -59.76 -68.56 -24.95
N PRO A 8 -59.00 -69.58 -25.31
CA PRO A 8 -57.55 -69.57 -25.23
C PRO A 8 -56.91 -68.41 -25.95
N GLU A 9 -57.46 -67.94 -27.05
CA GLU A 9 -56.99 -66.78 -27.82
C GLU A 9 -57.13 -65.47 -27.02
N ASN A 10 -58.10 -65.34 -26.13
CA ASN A 10 -58.27 -64.15 -25.25
C ASN A 10 -57.23 -64.09 -24.11
N CYS A 11 -56.79 -65.29 -23.65
CA CYS A 11 -55.74 -65.35 -22.63
C CYS A 11 -54.37 -64.92 -23.16
N ASP A 12 -54.03 -65.27 -24.38
CA ASP A 12 -52.75 -64.87 -24.98
C ASP A 12 -52.71 -63.37 -25.31
N VAL A 13 -53.81 -62.80 -25.75
CA VAL A 13 -53.90 -61.33 -25.97
C VAL A 13 -53.79 -60.53 -24.67
N ILE A 14 -54.43 -61.03 -23.62
CA ILE A 14 -54.32 -60.41 -22.28
C ILE A 14 -52.91 -60.56 -21.70
N ALA A 15 -52.26 -61.71 -21.88
CA ALA A 15 -50.88 -61.94 -21.46
C ALA A 15 -49.90 -60.99 -22.19
N LEU A 16 -50.05 -60.82 -23.50
CA LEU A 16 -49.27 -59.86 -24.29
C LEU A 16 -49.50 -58.41 -23.86
N GLN A 17 -50.75 -58.00 -23.54
CA GLN A 17 -51.04 -56.70 -22.99
C GLN A 17 -50.43 -56.48 -21.61
N TYR A 18 -50.43 -57.53 -20.75
CA TYR A 18 -49.76 -57.44 -19.44
C TYR A 18 -48.24 -57.28 -19.58
N GLN A 19 -47.63 -58.01 -20.50
CA GLN A 19 -46.19 -57.85 -20.78
C GLN A 19 -45.86 -56.46 -21.33
N ASP A 20 -46.68 -55.92 -22.22
CA ASP A 20 -46.45 -54.56 -22.76
C ASP A 20 -46.64 -53.47 -21.68
N LEU A 21 -47.60 -53.69 -20.76
CA LEU A 21 -47.78 -52.82 -19.61
C LEU A 21 -46.62 -52.91 -18.62
N GLU A 22 -46.08 -54.08 -18.36
CA GLU A 22 -44.94 -54.29 -17.50
C GLU A 22 -43.66 -53.62 -18.03
N VAL A 23 -43.41 -53.72 -19.35
CA VAL A 23 -42.30 -53.05 -20.04
C VAL A 23 -42.49 -51.51 -19.95
N LYS A 24 -43.72 -51.02 -20.17
CA LYS A 24 -44.00 -49.56 -20.05
C LYS A 24 -43.85 -49.06 -18.62
N MET A 25 -44.23 -49.81 -17.61
CA MET A 25 -44.03 -49.47 -16.20
C MET A 25 -42.54 -49.42 -15.88
N LYS A 26 -41.74 -50.41 -16.28
CA LYS A 26 -40.27 -50.41 -16.09
C LYS A 26 -39.59 -49.19 -16.76
N ASN A 27 -40.06 -48.84 -17.96
CA ASN A 27 -39.53 -47.64 -18.63
C ASN A 27 -39.92 -46.35 -17.92
N LEU A 28 -41.12 -46.25 -17.34
CA LEU A 28 -41.54 -45.10 -16.53
C LEU A 28 -40.73 -44.99 -15.23
N ASP A 29 -40.47 -46.11 -14.53
CA ASP A 29 -39.59 -46.13 -13.35
C ASP A 29 -38.18 -45.70 -13.69
N GLN A 30 -37.62 -46.15 -14.82
CA GLN A 30 -36.29 -45.77 -15.27
C GLN A 30 -36.19 -44.27 -15.66
N ILE A 31 -37.25 -43.70 -16.23
CA ILE A 31 -37.35 -42.28 -16.49
C ILE A 31 -37.45 -41.47 -15.20
N SER A 32 -38.26 -41.97 -14.22
CA SER A 32 -38.39 -41.36 -12.90
C SER A 32 -37.04 -41.27 -12.20
N ASP A 33 -36.29 -42.40 -12.12
CA ASP A 33 -34.95 -42.45 -11.52
C ASP A 33 -33.96 -41.53 -12.21
N SER A 34 -34.05 -41.40 -13.55
CA SER A 34 -33.24 -40.48 -14.32
C SER A 34 -33.52 -39.01 -14.02
N LEU A 35 -34.81 -38.65 -13.83
CA LEU A 35 -35.26 -37.31 -13.49
C LEU A 35 -34.83 -36.94 -12.07
N ASP A 36 -34.95 -37.86 -11.14
CA ASP A 36 -34.51 -37.64 -9.75
C ASP A 36 -32.97 -37.44 -9.67
N SER A 37 -32.20 -38.24 -10.37
CA SER A 37 -30.76 -38.07 -10.51
C SER A 37 -30.39 -36.73 -11.13
N TYR A 38 -31.11 -36.27 -12.13
CA TYR A 38 -30.88 -34.97 -12.77
C TYR A 38 -31.23 -33.79 -11.84
N SER A 39 -32.25 -33.93 -11.01
CA SER A 39 -32.64 -32.93 -10.01
C SER A 39 -31.61 -32.79 -8.90
N GLU A 40 -31.02 -33.88 -8.43
CA GLU A 40 -29.95 -33.93 -7.43
C GLU A 40 -28.68 -33.26 -7.95
N VAL A 41 -28.25 -33.62 -9.16
CA VAL A 41 -27.06 -33.01 -9.80
C VAL A 41 -27.25 -31.50 -10.00
N SER A 42 -28.45 -31.05 -10.42
CA SER A 42 -28.75 -29.63 -10.58
C SER A 42 -28.72 -28.88 -9.26
N SER A 43 -29.14 -29.49 -8.18
CA SER A 43 -29.15 -28.89 -6.85
C SER A 43 -27.73 -28.78 -6.27
N ILE A 44 -26.90 -29.80 -6.43
CA ILE A 44 -25.47 -29.77 -6.05
C ILE A 44 -24.71 -28.69 -6.82
N GLN A 45 -24.97 -28.57 -8.12
CA GLN A 45 -24.33 -27.54 -8.95
C GLN A 45 -24.70 -26.12 -8.53
N LYS A 46 -25.95 -25.86 -8.14
CA LYS A 46 -26.40 -24.60 -7.56
C LYS A 46 -25.70 -24.31 -6.23
N TRP A 47 -25.61 -25.30 -5.34
CA TRP A 47 -24.90 -25.15 -4.07
C TRP A 47 -23.40 -24.86 -4.27
N MET A 48 -22.74 -25.51 -5.21
CA MET A 48 -21.34 -25.23 -5.55
C MET A 48 -21.14 -23.78 -6.02
N LEU A 49 -22.04 -23.26 -6.84
CA LEU A 49 -22.02 -21.85 -7.26
C LEU A 49 -22.19 -20.89 -6.10
N VAL A 50 -23.12 -21.16 -5.18
CA VAL A 50 -23.33 -20.33 -3.99
C VAL A 50 -22.08 -20.33 -3.12
N VAL A 51 -21.47 -21.49 -2.88
CA VAL A 51 -20.22 -21.60 -2.08
C VAL A 51 -19.08 -20.83 -2.77
N ALA A 52 -18.93 -20.94 -4.10
CA ALA A 52 -17.91 -20.20 -4.84
C ALA A 52 -18.12 -18.68 -4.71
N ILE A 53 -19.35 -18.20 -4.83
CA ILE A 53 -19.66 -16.76 -4.65
C ILE A 53 -19.33 -16.31 -3.22
N VAL A 54 -19.67 -17.09 -2.20
CA VAL A 54 -19.37 -16.77 -0.79
C VAL A 54 -17.85 -16.67 -0.59
N ILE A 55 -17.08 -17.61 -1.14
CA ILE A 55 -15.61 -17.57 -1.05
C ILE A 55 -15.05 -16.30 -1.71
N VAL A 56 -15.53 -15.95 -2.88
CA VAL A 56 -15.09 -14.71 -3.57
C VAL A 56 -15.42 -13.46 -2.74
N LEU A 57 -16.62 -13.40 -2.16
CA LEU A 57 -17.01 -12.28 -1.31
C LEU A 57 -16.13 -12.18 -0.05
N VAL A 58 -15.81 -13.30 0.58
CA VAL A 58 -14.90 -13.33 1.73
C VAL A 58 -13.50 -12.85 1.34
N LEU A 59 -12.97 -13.29 0.19
CA LEU A 59 -11.67 -12.83 -0.30
C LEU A 59 -11.68 -11.32 -0.58
N LEU A 60 -12.73 -10.78 -1.18
CA LEU A 60 -12.87 -9.35 -1.42
C LEU A 60 -12.90 -8.55 -0.11
N ILE A 61 -13.60 -9.05 0.92
CA ILE A 61 -13.63 -8.42 2.25
C ILE A 61 -12.24 -8.42 2.87
N ILE A 62 -11.50 -9.52 2.78
CA ILE A 62 -10.13 -9.63 3.30
C ILE A 62 -9.21 -8.65 2.57
N ILE A 63 -9.26 -8.60 1.25
CA ILE A 63 -8.47 -7.65 0.44
C ILE A 63 -8.81 -6.21 0.83
N PHE A 64 -10.10 -5.89 0.95
CA PHE A 64 -10.55 -4.56 1.38
C PHE A 64 -10.05 -4.19 2.78
N TYR A 65 -10.09 -5.15 3.72
CA TYR A 65 -9.59 -4.95 5.07
C TYR A 65 -8.07 -4.71 5.09
N ILE A 66 -7.30 -5.53 4.37
CA ILE A 66 -5.84 -5.35 4.22
C ILE A 66 -5.53 -3.98 3.61
N TYR A 67 -6.25 -3.60 2.55
CA TYR A 67 -6.10 -2.29 1.91
C TYR A 67 -6.41 -1.14 2.89
N LYS A 68 -7.48 -1.24 3.68
CA LYS A 68 -7.87 -0.24 4.68
C LYS A 68 -6.82 -0.11 5.79
N VAL A 69 -6.28 -1.23 6.30
CA VAL A 69 -5.21 -1.25 7.31
C VAL A 69 -3.93 -0.64 6.74
N TYR A 70 -3.54 -1.04 5.53
CA TYR A 70 -2.37 -0.49 4.85
C TYR A 70 -2.49 1.02 4.61
N ARG A 71 -3.63 1.48 4.13
CA ARG A 71 -3.91 2.90 3.94
C ARG A 71 -3.87 3.70 5.24
N LYS A 72 -4.43 3.17 6.33
CA LYS A 72 -4.39 3.79 7.67
C LYS A 72 -2.97 3.89 8.21
N LYS A 73 -2.14 2.85 8.01
CA LYS A 73 -0.71 2.86 8.39
C LYS A 73 0.06 3.93 7.59
N LEU A 74 -0.17 4.00 6.29
CA LEU A 74 0.46 4.98 5.41
C LEU A 74 0.02 6.43 5.75
N GLN A 75 -1.25 6.66 6.08
CA GLN A 75 -1.73 7.97 6.51
C GLN A 75 -1.13 8.41 7.84
N LYS A 76 -0.99 7.50 8.83
CA LYS A 76 -0.31 7.80 10.10
C LYS A 76 1.15 8.19 9.87
N GLN A 77 1.86 7.48 8.99
CA GLN A 77 3.25 7.81 8.65
C GLN A 77 3.34 9.17 7.93
N LYS A 78 2.42 9.45 6.98
CA LYS A 78 2.35 10.75 6.29
C LYS A 78 1.98 11.89 7.24
N ALA A 79 1.09 11.67 8.20
CA ALA A 79 0.73 12.65 9.21
C ALA A 79 1.91 12.94 10.15
N ALA A 80 2.63 11.92 10.60
CA ALA A 80 3.85 12.09 11.39
C ALA A 80 4.94 12.86 10.62
N ALA A 81 5.12 12.54 9.33
CA ALA A 81 6.05 13.26 8.47
C ALA A 81 5.62 14.72 8.23
N ARG A 82 4.31 14.99 8.08
CA ARG A 82 3.76 16.35 7.99
C ARG A 82 3.96 17.13 9.28
N GLY A 83 3.65 16.54 10.43
CA GLY A 83 3.87 17.17 11.74
C GLY A 83 5.34 17.53 11.98
N PHE A 84 6.27 16.70 11.46
CA PHE A 84 7.71 16.99 11.51
C PHE A 84 8.10 18.20 10.65
N ILE A 85 7.37 18.47 9.55
CA ILE A 85 7.65 19.58 8.63
C ILE A 85 6.87 20.84 9.02
N GLU A 86 5.65 20.68 9.50
CA GLU A 86 4.80 21.77 10.00
C GLU A 86 5.37 22.35 11.29
N ASN A 87 6.15 21.55 12.02
CA ASN A 87 7.10 22.04 13.01
C ASN A 87 8.32 22.65 12.29
N LYS A 88 8.01 23.65 11.44
CA LYS A 88 8.94 24.46 10.64
C LYS A 88 10.02 25.14 11.51
N GLU A 89 9.84 25.03 12.80
CA GLU A 89 10.62 25.61 13.89
C GLU A 89 11.30 24.55 14.78
N GLY A 90 11.23 23.25 14.44
CA GLY A 90 11.67 22.20 15.36
C GLY A 90 13.06 22.42 15.93
N TRP A 91 14.03 22.81 15.11
CA TRP A 91 15.34 23.19 15.60
C TRP A 91 15.48 24.69 15.90
N ALA A 92 14.62 25.56 15.30
CA ALA A 92 14.56 26.97 15.63
C ALA A 92 13.91 27.21 17.01
N ALA A 93 12.93 26.41 17.39
CA ALA A 93 12.37 26.40 18.75
C ALA A 93 13.39 25.86 19.77
N GLU A 94 14.22 24.88 19.39
CA GLU A 94 15.35 24.41 20.20
C GLU A 94 16.41 25.50 20.44
N LEU A 95 16.47 26.52 19.58
CA LEU A 95 17.43 27.64 19.70
C LEU A 95 16.94 28.81 20.58
N ASN A 96 15.73 28.75 21.10
CA ASN A 96 15.18 29.84 21.94
C ASN A 96 15.95 30.05 23.25
N HIS A 97 16.73 29.06 23.68
CA HIS A 97 17.57 29.16 24.87
C HIS A 97 18.96 29.75 24.59
N LEU A 98 19.31 29.98 23.30
CA LEU A 98 20.61 30.53 22.92
C LEU A 98 20.62 32.04 23.12
N ASP A 99 21.82 32.57 23.42
CA ASP A 99 22.04 33.99 23.43
C ASP A 99 21.94 34.59 21.99
N GLU A 100 21.93 35.93 21.91
CA GLU A 100 21.75 36.66 20.66
C GLU A 100 22.89 36.40 19.68
N SER A 101 24.12 36.24 20.15
CA SER A 101 25.31 35.94 19.35
C SER A 101 25.20 34.56 18.69
N ASP A 102 24.80 33.57 19.46
CA ASP A 102 24.64 32.20 18.99
C ASP A 102 23.47 32.06 18.03
N ARG A 103 22.36 32.78 18.26
CA ARG A 103 21.25 32.88 17.29
C ARG A 103 21.69 33.48 15.98
N TYR A 104 22.42 34.61 16.02
CA TYR A 104 22.98 35.23 14.80
C TYR A 104 23.93 34.30 14.05
N PHE A 105 24.77 33.57 14.78
CA PHE A 105 25.63 32.56 14.16
C PHE A 105 24.83 31.47 13.46
N MET A 106 23.82 30.91 14.10
CA MET A 106 22.99 29.85 13.54
C MET A 106 22.17 30.34 12.33
N ASP A 107 21.70 31.55 12.33
CA ASP A 107 21.04 32.17 11.17
C ASP A 107 21.98 32.31 9.97
N ARG A 108 23.21 32.77 10.19
CA ARG A 108 24.23 32.82 9.14
C ARG A 108 24.56 31.42 8.61
N PHE A 109 24.76 30.48 9.50
CA PHE A 109 25.02 29.08 9.16
C PHE A 109 23.91 28.51 8.29
N LYS A 110 22.65 28.68 8.70
CA LYS A 110 21.45 28.26 7.95
C LYS A 110 21.39 28.89 6.55
N LYS A 111 21.58 30.21 6.46
CA LYS A 111 21.54 30.92 5.18
C LYS A 111 22.60 30.37 4.21
N LYS A 112 23.79 30.08 4.68
CA LYS A 112 24.86 29.52 3.87
C LYS A 112 24.58 28.08 3.43
N ILE A 113 24.06 27.25 4.30
CA ILE A 113 23.59 25.90 3.92
C ILE A 113 22.51 25.98 2.85
N LEU A 114 21.50 26.84 3.04
CA LEU A 114 20.40 26.98 2.07
C LEU A 114 20.89 27.44 0.70
N ALA A 115 21.86 28.36 0.65
CA ALA A 115 22.43 28.86 -0.59
C ALA A 115 23.20 27.77 -1.37
N ASN A 116 23.81 26.81 -0.67
CA ASN A 116 24.67 25.78 -1.26
C ASN A 116 24.05 24.36 -1.19
N MET A 117 22.80 24.24 -0.76
CA MET A 117 22.16 22.96 -0.47
C MET A 117 22.15 21.99 -1.65
N GLY A 118 21.94 22.52 -2.86
CA GLY A 118 21.91 21.73 -4.11
C GLY A 118 23.28 21.24 -4.57
N ASN A 119 24.37 21.74 -4.00
CA ASN A 119 25.72 21.30 -4.36
C ASN A 119 26.03 19.98 -3.63
N ALA A 120 26.08 18.86 -4.37
CA ALA A 120 26.42 17.54 -3.81
C ALA A 120 27.86 17.49 -3.24
N ASP A 121 28.78 18.30 -3.78
CA ASP A 121 30.19 18.35 -3.42
C ASP A 121 30.50 19.39 -2.32
N MET A 122 29.46 19.97 -1.69
CA MET A 122 29.61 20.95 -0.63
C MET A 122 30.44 20.38 0.52
N LYS A 123 31.58 21.00 0.77
CA LYS A 123 32.48 20.63 1.88
C LYS A 123 32.21 21.50 3.11
N MET A 124 32.24 20.89 4.28
CA MET A 124 32.09 21.61 5.56
C MET A 124 33.30 22.47 5.87
N ASP A 125 34.44 22.20 5.26
CA ASP A 125 35.64 23.00 5.40
C ASP A 125 35.47 24.37 4.72
N ASP A 126 34.90 24.40 3.53
CA ASP A 126 34.61 25.63 2.78
C ASP A 126 33.58 26.48 3.56
N LEU A 127 32.53 25.82 4.08
CA LEU A 127 31.54 26.49 4.92
C LEU A 127 32.15 27.08 6.19
N GLY A 128 33.09 26.36 6.83
CA GLY A 128 33.83 26.84 7.98
C GLY A 128 34.64 28.10 7.62
N ALA A 129 35.41 28.06 6.55
CA ALA A 129 36.20 29.20 6.06
C ALA A 129 35.32 30.44 5.77
N GLU A 130 34.17 30.27 5.11
CA GLU A 130 33.20 31.34 4.88
C GLU A 130 32.59 31.93 6.16
N MET A 131 32.59 31.15 7.24
CA MET A 131 32.14 31.59 8.58
C MET A 131 33.31 32.04 9.47
N GLN A 132 34.53 32.11 8.93
CA GLN A 132 35.76 32.47 9.65
C GLN A 132 36.08 31.50 10.82
N LEU A 133 35.76 30.23 10.62
CA LEU A 133 36.02 29.15 11.60
C LEU A 133 36.77 28.01 10.92
N SER A 134 37.63 27.37 11.68
CA SER A 134 38.14 26.07 11.26
C SER A 134 37.03 25.02 11.29
N LYS A 135 37.18 23.92 10.52
CA LYS A 135 36.26 22.78 10.54
C LYS A 135 35.95 22.32 11.98
N VAL A 136 36.98 22.15 12.79
CA VAL A 136 36.82 21.68 14.16
C VAL A 136 35.98 22.66 15.02
N GLN A 137 36.22 23.96 14.85
CA GLN A 137 35.45 24.99 15.55
C GLN A 137 33.99 24.99 15.10
N LEU A 138 33.73 24.90 13.77
CA LEU A 138 32.38 24.81 13.22
C LEU A 138 31.64 23.60 13.79
N TYR A 139 32.24 22.42 13.74
CA TYR A 139 31.63 21.20 14.26
C TYR A 139 31.31 21.29 15.75
N ARG A 140 32.28 21.77 16.56
CA ARG A 140 32.11 21.91 18.01
C ARG A 140 31.00 22.93 18.33
N LYS A 141 31.01 24.10 17.66
CA LYS A 141 30.05 25.15 17.92
C LYS A 141 28.62 24.73 17.54
N VAL A 142 28.42 24.20 16.34
CA VAL A 142 27.11 23.72 15.88
C VAL A 142 26.61 22.59 16.75
N LYS A 143 27.46 21.62 17.10
CA LYS A 143 27.05 20.48 17.96
C LYS A 143 26.69 20.91 19.39
N ALA A 144 27.40 21.90 19.95
CA ALA A 144 27.07 22.44 21.26
C ALA A 144 25.70 23.10 21.32
N MET A 145 25.30 23.80 20.23
CA MET A 145 24.03 24.49 20.14
C MET A 145 22.84 23.58 19.79
N THR A 146 23.07 22.57 18.96
CA THR A 146 21.96 21.79 18.33
C THR A 146 22.00 20.30 18.69
N GLY A 147 23.00 19.84 19.40
CA GLY A 147 23.23 18.41 19.65
C GLY A 147 23.65 17.62 18.41
N LYS A 148 23.62 18.22 17.21
CA LYS A 148 23.87 17.58 15.90
C LYS A 148 25.12 18.13 15.23
N THR A 149 25.74 17.32 14.39
CA THR A 149 26.85 17.80 13.56
C THR A 149 26.36 18.64 12.39
N PRO A 150 27.20 19.54 11.82
CA PRO A 150 26.84 20.31 10.60
C PRO A 150 26.38 19.45 9.43
N VAL A 151 26.99 18.26 9.24
CA VAL A 151 26.61 17.32 8.18
C VAL A 151 25.23 16.70 8.42
N GLU A 152 24.91 16.38 9.67
CA GLU A 152 23.57 15.88 10.04
C GLU A 152 22.51 16.94 9.79
N LEU A 153 22.75 18.19 10.16
CA LEU A 153 21.84 19.30 9.90
C LEU A 153 21.65 19.54 8.39
N LEU A 154 22.74 19.56 7.61
CA LEU A 154 22.64 19.66 6.15
C LEU A 154 21.78 18.55 5.56
N LYS A 155 22.00 17.30 6.00
CA LYS A 155 21.22 16.17 5.53
C LYS A 155 19.72 16.32 5.87
N GLU A 156 19.40 16.72 7.09
CA GLU A 156 18.02 16.97 7.51
C GLU A 156 17.36 18.07 6.67
N MET A 157 18.04 19.18 6.45
CA MET A 157 17.55 20.29 5.63
C MET A 157 17.31 19.87 4.18
N ARG A 158 18.23 19.08 3.59
CA ARG A 158 18.05 18.48 2.26
C ARG A 158 16.82 17.58 2.19
N LEU A 159 16.65 16.71 3.15
CA LEU A 159 15.50 15.80 3.22
C LEU A 159 14.18 16.56 3.43
N GLN A 160 14.19 17.63 4.22
CA GLN A 160 13.02 18.48 4.41
C GLN A 160 12.64 19.20 3.10
N ARG A 161 13.62 19.76 2.39
CA ARG A 161 13.39 20.37 1.07
C ARG A 161 12.87 19.35 0.06
N ALA A 162 13.46 18.15 0.03
CA ALA A 162 13.02 17.07 -0.84
C ALA A 162 11.56 16.67 -0.57
N TYR A 163 11.17 16.57 0.69
CA TYR A 163 9.77 16.29 1.05
C TYR A 163 8.82 17.34 0.47
N THR A 164 9.15 18.63 0.62
CA THR A 164 8.35 19.73 0.06
C THR A 164 8.25 19.61 -1.47
N LEU A 165 9.36 19.36 -2.15
CA LEU A 165 9.39 19.22 -3.61
C LEU A 165 8.54 18.03 -4.09
N LEU A 166 8.66 16.86 -3.44
CA LEU A 166 7.88 15.66 -3.76
C LEU A 166 6.37 15.85 -3.57
N MET A 167 5.97 16.74 -2.65
CA MET A 167 4.56 17.03 -2.37
C MET A 167 3.98 18.12 -3.27
N GLN A 168 4.80 19.04 -3.76
CA GLN A 168 4.35 20.26 -4.44
C GLN A 168 4.66 20.28 -5.94
N THR A 169 5.48 19.34 -6.44
CA THR A 169 5.90 19.32 -7.84
C THR A 169 5.76 17.92 -8.43
N ASP A 170 5.74 17.84 -9.77
CA ASP A 170 5.72 16.58 -10.52
C ASP A 170 7.11 16.01 -10.81
N LYS A 171 8.15 16.55 -10.19
CA LYS A 171 9.53 16.09 -10.37
C LYS A 171 9.70 14.64 -9.97
N THR A 172 10.53 13.93 -10.70
CA THR A 172 10.90 12.55 -10.39
C THR A 172 11.71 12.48 -9.09
N VAL A 173 11.75 11.32 -8.45
CA VAL A 173 12.59 11.10 -7.27
C VAL A 173 14.06 11.35 -7.56
N ALA A 174 14.53 11.03 -8.78
CA ALA A 174 15.90 11.27 -9.20
C ALA A 174 16.19 12.78 -9.35
N GLU A 175 15.29 13.53 -9.98
CA GLU A 175 15.41 15.00 -10.11
C GLU A 175 15.40 15.69 -8.75
N VAL A 176 14.49 15.30 -7.86
CA VAL A 176 14.45 15.84 -6.50
C VAL A 176 15.72 15.51 -5.73
N SER A 177 16.22 14.27 -5.83
CA SER A 177 17.48 13.85 -5.20
C SER A 177 18.65 14.73 -5.65
N ALA A 178 18.78 14.97 -6.95
CA ALA A 178 19.83 15.82 -7.51
C ALA A 178 19.65 17.28 -7.08
N GLU A 179 18.44 17.84 -7.16
CA GLU A 179 18.15 19.23 -6.79
C GLU A 179 18.49 19.55 -5.33
N VAL A 180 18.28 18.58 -4.43
CA VAL A 180 18.62 18.79 -3.02
C VAL A 180 20.05 18.36 -2.67
N GLY A 181 20.88 18.04 -3.65
CA GLY A 181 22.30 17.80 -3.48
C GLY A 181 22.69 16.39 -3.01
N PHE A 182 21.86 15.36 -3.28
CA PHE A 182 22.29 13.98 -3.11
C PHE A 182 22.89 13.44 -4.41
N ALA A 183 24.14 13.03 -4.37
CA ALA A 183 24.83 12.47 -5.53
C ALA A 183 24.21 11.13 -6.00
N LEU A 184 23.66 10.33 -5.09
CA LEU A 184 23.13 9.00 -5.38
C LEU A 184 21.66 8.89 -4.97
N PRO A 185 20.70 8.69 -5.91
CA PRO A 185 19.27 8.55 -5.62
C PRO A 185 18.93 7.38 -4.69
N GLY A 186 19.70 6.28 -4.74
CA GLY A 186 19.53 5.14 -3.84
C GLY A 186 19.84 5.48 -2.39
N TYR A 187 20.92 6.21 -2.16
CA TYR A 187 21.29 6.71 -0.82
C TYR A 187 20.26 7.73 -0.31
N PHE A 188 19.82 8.65 -1.17
CA PHE A 188 18.74 9.57 -0.86
C PHE A 188 17.49 8.83 -0.39
N SER A 189 17.02 7.84 -1.15
CA SER A 189 15.80 7.08 -0.83
C SER A 189 15.92 6.35 0.51
N SER A 190 17.09 5.82 0.83
CA SER A 190 17.38 5.17 2.11
C SER A 190 17.35 6.16 3.27
N CYS A 191 17.99 7.32 3.12
CA CYS A 191 17.96 8.40 4.11
C CYS A 191 16.55 8.95 4.32
N PHE A 192 15.82 9.14 3.24
CA PHE A 192 14.44 9.64 3.25
C PHE A 192 13.50 8.67 3.99
N LYS A 193 13.59 7.37 3.68
CA LYS A 193 12.81 6.33 4.38
C LYS A 193 13.15 6.27 5.86
N LYS A 194 14.44 6.39 6.21
CA LYS A 194 14.87 6.41 7.62
C LYS A 194 14.28 7.60 8.38
N GLN A 195 14.24 8.78 7.75
CA GLN A 195 13.75 10.02 8.36
C GLN A 195 12.21 10.06 8.48
N TYR A 196 11.51 9.67 7.41
CA TYR A 196 10.04 9.85 7.31
C TYR A 196 9.25 8.55 7.38
N GLY A 197 9.90 7.40 7.43
CA GLY A 197 9.26 6.08 7.50
C GLY A 197 8.58 5.62 6.20
N VAL A 198 8.62 6.44 5.13
CA VAL A 198 8.02 6.17 3.81
C VAL A 198 9.04 6.36 2.70
N LEU A 199 8.88 5.65 1.59
CA LEU A 199 9.72 5.89 0.42
C LEU A 199 9.34 7.21 -0.27
N PRO A 200 10.30 7.90 -0.94
CA PRO A 200 10.01 9.10 -1.72
C PRO A 200 8.94 8.85 -2.80
N THR A 201 8.95 7.66 -3.41
CA THR A 201 7.96 7.23 -4.41
C THR A 201 6.55 7.20 -3.86
N ASP A 202 6.37 6.81 -2.59
CA ASP A 202 5.05 6.67 -1.95
C ASP A 202 4.38 8.04 -1.69
N LEU A 203 5.19 9.10 -1.60
CA LEU A 203 4.67 10.46 -1.44
C LEU A 203 4.17 11.05 -2.76
N ARG A 204 4.79 10.68 -3.86
CA ARG A 204 4.49 11.17 -5.19
C ARG A 204 3.16 10.64 -5.75
N HIS A 205 2.73 9.47 -5.29
CA HIS A 205 1.46 8.85 -5.70
C HIS A 205 0.28 9.43 -4.91
N LYS A 206 0.02 10.74 -5.06
CA LYS A 206 -1.33 11.27 -4.84
C LYS A 206 -2.02 11.30 -6.20
N PRO A 207 -3.09 10.53 -6.42
CA PRO A 207 -4.06 10.94 -7.43
C PRO A 207 -4.66 12.26 -6.94
N VAL A 208 -4.62 13.26 -7.81
CA VAL A 208 -5.44 14.46 -7.71
C VAL A 208 -6.91 14.04 -7.70
#